data_2fbe7bccedd4526865f3bea9856b75f5
#
_entry.id   2fbe7bccedd4526865f3bea9856b75f5
#
_cell.length_a   1.000
_cell.length_b   1.000
_cell.length_c   1.000
_cell.angle_alpha   90.00
_cell.angle_beta   90.00
_cell.angle_gamma   90.00
#
_symmetry.space_group_name_H-M   'P 1'
#
loop_
_entity.id
_entity.type
_entity.pdbx_description
1 polymer ?
#
loop_
_entity_poly.entity_id
_entity_poly.type
_entity_poly.pdbx_seq_one_letter_code
_entity_poly.pdbx_strand_id
1 'polypeptide(L)'
;KEGTDLYGIEAAYTADTYGVAVAYTSLDNGTSAETTYWGVNGFYDFDLASISVGVETEETSGTDKSGYFVGVTFPEVGPGSVSVGLGTQANYADADPEYLTYEASYSYPINDGMTVTPGVYIKEAATGDDDTGVIVKTSFSF
;
A
#
# COMPACT_ATOMS: atom_id res chain seq x y z
N LYS A 1 -14.28 18.54 28.57
CA LYS A 1 -13.33 17.63 27.89
C LYS A 1 -14.03 17.20 26.62
N GLU A 2 -13.67 17.80 25.50
CA GLU A 2 -14.15 17.36 24.19
C GLU A 2 -13.61 15.97 23.94
N GLY A 3 -14.47 15.07 23.48
CA GLY A 3 -14.12 13.69 23.18
C GLY A 3 -13.39 13.62 21.84
N THR A 4 -12.72 12.50 21.58
CA THR A 4 -12.22 12.15 20.26
C THR A 4 -13.30 11.33 19.57
N ASP A 5 -13.75 11.79 18.41
CA ASP A 5 -14.73 11.07 17.58
C ASP A 5 -14.04 10.57 16.30
N LEU A 6 -14.26 9.30 16.01
CA LEU A 6 -13.76 8.65 14.79
C LEU A 6 -14.95 7.98 14.09
N TYR A 7 -15.14 8.29 12.83
CA TYR A 7 -16.08 7.58 11.98
C TYR A 7 -15.49 7.31 10.60
N GLY A 8 -15.90 6.23 9.98
CA GLY A 8 -15.46 5.86 8.66
C GLY A 8 -16.52 5.07 7.91
N ILE A 9 -16.39 5.09 6.61
CA ILE A 9 -17.20 4.30 5.69
C ILE A 9 -16.30 3.68 4.63
N GLU A 10 -16.56 2.44 4.27
CA GLU A 10 -15.90 1.74 3.18
C GLU A 10 -16.95 1.10 2.28
N ALA A 11 -16.70 1.12 0.98
CA ALA A 11 -17.46 0.38 0.00
C ALA A 11 -16.49 -0.34 -0.93
N ALA A 12 -16.72 -1.63 -1.15
CA ALA A 12 -15.91 -2.45 -2.02
C ALA A 12 -16.78 -3.26 -2.97
N TYR A 13 -16.28 -3.44 -4.18
CA TYR A 13 -16.85 -4.32 -5.18
C TYR A 13 -15.77 -5.22 -5.77
N THR A 14 -16.02 -6.51 -5.85
CA THR A 14 -15.09 -7.49 -6.42
C THR A 14 -15.84 -8.37 -7.42
N ALA A 15 -15.28 -8.47 -8.61
CA ALA A 15 -15.66 -9.39 -9.67
C ALA A 15 -14.53 -10.42 -9.88
N ASP A 16 -14.70 -11.35 -10.81
CA ASP A 16 -13.73 -12.44 -11.05
C ASP A 16 -12.33 -11.91 -11.44
N THR A 17 -12.27 -10.82 -12.20
CA THR A 17 -11.02 -10.29 -12.78
C THR A 17 -10.65 -8.90 -12.31
N TYR A 18 -11.49 -8.23 -11.54
CA TYR A 18 -11.18 -6.89 -11.02
C TYR A 18 -11.90 -6.61 -9.71
N GLY A 19 -11.35 -5.68 -8.98
CA GLY A 19 -11.99 -5.13 -7.79
C GLY A 19 -11.67 -3.67 -7.61
N VAL A 20 -12.53 -2.97 -6.90
CA VAL A 20 -12.35 -1.58 -6.49
C VAL A 20 -12.88 -1.40 -5.08
N ALA A 21 -12.18 -0.62 -4.28
CA ALA A 21 -12.65 -0.18 -2.97
C ALA A 21 -12.42 1.31 -2.79
N VAL A 22 -13.32 1.95 -2.07
CA VAL A 22 -13.23 3.34 -1.65
C VAL A 22 -13.45 3.41 -0.16
N ALA A 23 -12.67 4.21 0.53
CA ALA A 23 -12.77 4.41 1.97
C ALA A 23 -12.70 5.91 2.30
N TYR A 24 -13.42 6.30 3.33
CA TYR A 24 -13.37 7.62 3.94
C TYR A 24 -13.38 7.48 5.44
N THR A 25 -12.52 8.24 6.11
CA THR A 25 -12.46 8.30 7.58
C THR A 25 -12.29 9.75 8.01
N SER A 26 -12.99 10.14 9.06
CA SER A 26 -12.82 11.43 9.73
C SER A 26 -12.47 11.20 11.19
N LEU A 27 -11.48 11.91 11.65
CA LEU A 27 -10.98 11.91 13.03
C LEU A 27 -11.04 13.32 13.59
N ASP A 28 -11.93 13.52 14.57
CA ASP A 28 -11.95 14.73 15.41
C ASP A 28 -11.19 14.44 16.71
N ASN A 29 -10.06 15.11 16.88
CA ASN A 29 -9.20 14.96 18.06
C ASN A 29 -9.63 15.83 19.26
N GLY A 30 -10.83 16.43 19.21
CA GLY A 30 -11.29 17.39 20.23
C GLY A 30 -10.46 18.69 20.23
N THR A 31 -9.78 18.97 19.14
CA THR A 31 -9.09 20.22 18.86
C THR A 31 -9.77 20.93 17.69
N SER A 32 -9.35 22.12 17.33
CA SER A 32 -9.90 22.84 16.18
C SER A 32 -9.48 22.24 14.81
N ALA A 33 -8.71 21.15 14.81
CA ALA A 33 -8.21 20.50 13.61
C ALA A 33 -8.86 19.11 13.47
N GLU A 34 -9.73 18.95 12.49
CA GLU A 34 -10.23 17.67 12.01
C GLU A 34 -9.24 17.11 11.00
N THR A 35 -9.00 15.80 11.05
CA THR A 35 -8.21 15.10 10.03
C THR A 35 -9.11 14.16 9.27
N THR A 36 -9.12 14.27 7.97
CA THR A 36 -9.86 13.36 7.09
C THR A 36 -8.91 12.55 6.23
N TYR A 37 -9.30 11.31 5.99
CA TYR A 37 -8.59 10.39 5.10
C TYR A 37 -9.58 9.88 4.06
N TRP A 38 -9.17 9.83 2.84
CA TRP A 38 -9.90 9.10 1.81
C TRP A 38 -8.94 8.32 0.93
N GLY A 39 -9.41 7.21 0.42
CA GLY A 39 -8.61 6.35 -0.44
C GLY A 39 -9.46 5.63 -1.46
N VAL A 40 -8.84 5.35 -2.58
CA VAL A 40 -9.37 4.50 -3.64
C VAL A 40 -8.30 3.50 -4.01
N ASN A 41 -8.66 2.23 -4.05
CA ASN A 41 -7.77 1.20 -4.55
C ASN A 41 -8.52 0.26 -5.51
N GLY A 42 -7.77 -0.42 -6.34
CA GLY A 42 -8.33 -1.40 -7.25
C GLY A 42 -7.26 -2.33 -7.79
N PHE A 43 -7.73 -3.43 -8.36
CA PHE A 43 -6.89 -4.37 -9.08
C PHE A 43 -7.58 -4.84 -10.35
N TYR A 44 -6.78 -5.31 -11.28
CA TYR A 44 -7.22 -6.00 -12.48
C TYR A 44 -6.32 -7.20 -12.76
N ASP A 45 -6.94 -8.36 -12.90
CA ASP A 45 -6.28 -9.62 -13.22
C ASP A 45 -6.33 -9.89 -14.73
N PHE A 46 -5.15 -9.97 -15.31
CA PHE A 46 -4.93 -10.47 -16.65
C PHE A 46 -4.53 -11.95 -16.56
N ASP A 47 -4.59 -12.67 -17.68
CA ASP A 47 -4.21 -14.09 -17.70
C ASP A 47 -2.76 -14.35 -17.22
N LEU A 48 -1.85 -13.41 -17.45
CA LEU A 48 -0.42 -13.55 -17.15
C LEU A 48 0.06 -12.74 -15.94
N ALA A 49 -0.71 -11.75 -15.49
CA ALA A 49 -0.31 -10.85 -14.42
C ALA A 49 -1.53 -10.16 -13.81
N SER A 50 -1.42 -9.71 -12.59
CA SER A 50 -2.36 -8.75 -12.00
C SER A 50 -1.69 -7.40 -11.77
N ILE A 51 -2.45 -6.33 -11.93
CA ILE A 51 -2.05 -4.96 -11.62
C ILE A 51 -2.91 -4.48 -10.46
N SER A 52 -2.28 -3.90 -9.46
CA SER A 52 -2.95 -3.22 -8.36
C SER A 52 -2.52 -1.75 -8.28
N VAL A 53 -3.47 -0.89 -7.97
CA VAL A 53 -3.23 0.55 -7.81
C VAL A 53 -3.98 1.07 -6.59
N GLY A 54 -3.42 2.07 -5.94
CA GLY A 54 -4.07 2.76 -4.83
C GLY A 54 -3.66 4.21 -4.79
N VAL A 55 -4.58 5.05 -4.34
CA VAL A 55 -4.35 6.48 -4.03
C VAL A 55 -5.01 6.75 -2.69
N GLU A 56 -4.31 7.47 -1.84
CA GLU A 56 -4.83 7.93 -0.56
C GLU A 56 -4.51 9.41 -0.35
N THR A 57 -5.34 10.10 0.40
CA THR A 57 -5.12 11.49 0.78
C THR A 57 -5.49 11.67 2.25
N GLU A 58 -4.61 12.36 2.97
CA GLU A 58 -4.85 12.87 4.31
C GLU A 58 -5.00 14.38 4.21
N GLU A 59 -6.06 14.93 4.75
CA GLU A 59 -6.30 16.36 4.87
C GLU A 59 -6.37 16.74 6.34
N THR A 60 -5.51 17.65 6.76
CA THR A 60 -5.48 18.19 8.14
C THR A 60 -5.34 19.70 8.10
N SER A 61 -6.37 20.42 8.57
CA SER A 61 -6.33 21.90 8.71
C SER A 61 -5.90 22.64 7.43
N GLY A 62 -6.33 22.16 6.27
CA GLY A 62 -6.03 22.78 4.97
C GLY A 62 -4.66 22.45 4.41
N THR A 63 -4.00 21.42 4.95
CA THR A 63 -2.81 20.80 4.36
C THR A 63 -3.16 19.41 3.88
N ASP A 64 -2.99 19.17 2.59
CA ASP A 64 -3.27 17.89 1.95
C ASP A 64 -1.97 17.14 1.73
N LYS A 65 -2.01 15.85 2.05
CA LYS A 65 -0.92 14.92 1.78
C LYS A 65 -1.48 13.75 1.00
N SER A 66 -0.91 13.47 -0.15
CA SER A 66 -1.38 12.39 -1.01
C SER A 66 -0.30 11.36 -1.27
N GLY A 67 -0.71 10.13 -1.39
CA GLY A 67 0.16 9.02 -1.74
C GLY A 67 -0.48 8.10 -2.76
N TYR A 68 0.35 7.36 -3.47
CA TYR A 68 -0.09 6.35 -4.42
C TYR A 68 0.78 5.10 -4.34
N PHE A 69 0.21 4.02 -4.82
CA PHE A 69 0.87 2.72 -4.98
C PHE A 69 0.50 2.12 -6.33
N VAL A 70 1.48 1.49 -6.97
CA VAL A 70 1.29 0.67 -8.17
C VAL A 70 2.07 -0.63 -8.00
N GLY A 71 1.40 -1.76 -8.19
CA GLY A 71 2.01 -3.08 -8.10
C GLY A 71 1.64 -3.97 -9.28
N VAL A 72 2.55 -4.86 -9.64
CA VAL A 72 2.32 -5.91 -10.64
C VAL A 72 2.76 -7.24 -10.03
N THR A 73 1.90 -8.26 -10.16
CA THR A 73 2.17 -9.62 -9.72
C THR A 73 2.05 -10.57 -10.89
N PHE A 74 3.08 -11.37 -11.11
CA PHE A 74 3.09 -12.51 -12.04
C PHE A 74 2.86 -13.78 -11.21
N PRO A 75 1.67 -14.41 -11.29
CA PRO A 75 1.28 -15.50 -10.40
C PRO A 75 2.01 -16.81 -10.67
N GLU A 76 2.50 -17.01 -11.87
CA GLU A 76 3.11 -18.27 -12.32
C GLU A 76 4.56 -18.04 -12.81
N VAL A 77 5.48 -17.91 -11.84
CA VAL A 77 6.93 -17.84 -12.11
C VAL A 77 7.61 -19.05 -11.46
N GLY A 78 7.75 -20.13 -12.23
CA GLY A 78 8.19 -21.42 -11.67
C GLY A 78 7.15 -21.94 -10.65
N PRO A 79 7.56 -22.36 -9.45
CA PRO A 79 6.63 -22.84 -8.42
C PRO A 79 5.96 -21.74 -7.62
N GLY A 80 6.28 -20.49 -7.85
CA GLY A 80 5.83 -19.36 -7.05
C GLY A 80 5.37 -18.17 -7.86
N SER A 81 5.33 -16.99 -7.25
CA SER A 81 4.93 -15.73 -7.88
C SER A 81 5.96 -14.62 -7.64
N VAL A 82 6.10 -13.75 -8.61
CA VAL A 82 6.93 -12.53 -8.51
C VAL A 82 6.01 -11.32 -8.37
N SER A 83 6.30 -10.45 -7.42
CA SER A 83 5.65 -9.16 -7.28
C SER A 83 6.67 -8.04 -7.33
N VAL A 84 6.34 -6.97 -8.04
CA VAL A 84 7.08 -5.71 -8.06
C VAL A 84 6.12 -4.57 -7.80
N GLY A 85 6.57 -3.55 -7.11
CA GLY A 85 5.73 -2.40 -6.78
C GLY A 85 6.55 -1.16 -6.51
N LEU A 86 5.88 -0.04 -6.60
CA LEU A 86 6.37 1.25 -6.15
C LEU A 86 5.24 2.03 -5.51
N GLY A 87 5.59 2.89 -4.58
CA GLY A 87 4.64 3.79 -3.94
C GLY A 87 5.33 4.94 -3.25
N THR A 88 4.57 5.98 -2.97
CA THR A 88 5.04 7.09 -2.16
C THR A 88 5.28 6.64 -0.73
N GLN A 89 6.26 7.24 -0.08
CA GLN A 89 6.54 6.93 1.32
C GLN A 89 5.43 7.49 2.22
N ALA A 90 5.13 6.77 3.30
CA ALA A 90 4.10 7.16 4.28
C ALA A 90 4.41 8.49 5.01
N ASN A 91 5.64 8.96 4.95
CA ASN A 91 6.03 10.24 5.56
C ASN A 91 5.88 11.37 4.54
N TYR A 92 4.66 11.73 4.22
CA TYR A 92 4.26 12.77 3.25
C TYR A 92 4.59 14.21 3.70
N ALA A 93 5.55 14.41 4.58
CA ALA A 93 5.85 15.73 5.10
C ALA A 93 6.43 16.61 3.99
N ASP A 94 5.60 17.48 3.44
CA ASP A 94 5.93 18.71 2.68
C ASP A 94 7.05 18.59 1.61
N ALA A 95 7.36 17.39 1.16
CA ALA A 95 8.47 17.21 0.26
C ALA A 95 8.01 17.29 -1.20
N ASP A 96 8.47 18.31 -1.88
CA ASP A 96 8.64 18.34 -3.31
C ASP A 96 10.15 18.22 -3.60
N PRO A 97 10.67 17.10 -4.13
CA PRO A 97 9.95 15.99 -4.77
C PRO A 97 9.40 14.91 -3.81
N GLU A 98 8.42 14.16 -4.28
CA GLU A 98 7.94 12.94 -3.62
C GLU A 98 9.04 11.87 -3.55
N TYR A 99 9.17 11.21 -2.41
CA TYR A 99 10.11 10.10 -2.24
C TYR A 99 9.38 8.77 -2.43
N LEU A 100 9.96 7.91 -3.25
CA LEU A 100 9.39 6.62 -3.59
C LEU A 100 10.05 5.47 -2.83
N THR A 101 9.29 4.42 -2.63
CA THR A 101 9.78 3.12 -2.24
C THR A 101 9.51 2.14 -3.38
N TYR A 102 10.55 1.42 -3.80
CA TYR A 102 10.48 0.35 -4.80
C TYR A 102 10.64 -0.97 -4.09
N GLU A 103 9.83 -1.95 -4.45
CA GLU A 103 9.86 -3.28 -3.86
C GLU A 103 9.82 -4.37 -4.93
N ALA A 104 10.52 -5.46 -4.67
CA ALA A 104 10.41 -6.68 -5.45
C ALA A 104 10.47 -7.90 -4.52
N SER A 105 9.63 -8.89 -4.76
CA SER A 105 9.58 -10.09 -3.94
C SER A 105 9.23 -11.33 -4.77
N TYR A 106 9.65 -12.48 -4.25
CA TYR A 106 9.29 -13.80 -4.79
C TYR A 106 8.61 -14.63 -3.71
N SER A 107 7.37 -14.99 -3.93
CA SER A 107 6.62 -15.83 -3.01
C SER A 107 6.76 -17.29 -3.40
N TYR A 108 7.41 -18.07 -2.55
CA TYR A 108 7.70 -19.50 -2.77
C TYR A 108 6.89 -20.38 -1.82
N PRO A 109 5.98 -21.23 -2.31
CA PRO A 109 5.28 -22.20 -1.48
C PRO A 109 6.24 -23.36 -1.11
N ILE A 110 6.51 -23.50 0.17
CA ILE A 110 7.30 -24.65 0.70
C ILE A 110 6.45 -25.91 0.72
N ASN A 111 5.19 -25.75 1.14
CA ASN A 111 4.15 -26.79 1.16
C ASN A 111 2.77 -26.11 1.28
N ASP A 112 1.69 -26.89 1.36
CA ASP A 112 0.30 -26.40 1.41
C ASP A 112 0.01 -25.48 2.61
N GLY A 113 0.81 -25.56 3.68
CA GLY A 113 0.62 -24.75 4.89
C GLY A 113 1.71 -23.70 5.10
N MET A 114 2.72 -23.58 4.24
CA MET A 114 3.84 -22.67 4.46
C MET A 114 4.34 -22.01 3.17
N THR A 115 4.47 -20.70 3.21
CA THR A 115 5.04 -19.90 2.13
C THR A 115 6.16 -19.00 2.66
N VAL A 116 7.28 -18.92 1.95
CA VAL A 116 8.38 -18.00 2.24
C VAL A 116 8.50 -16.98 1.10
N THR A 117 8.57 -15.71 1.45
CA THR A 117 8.62 -14.60 0.49
C THR A 117 9.84 -13.72 0.79
N PRO A 118 11.02 -14.03 0.24
CA PRO A 118 12.11 -13.08 0.20
C PRO A 118 11.77 -11.88 -0.69
N GLY A 119 12.24 -10.72 -0.29
CA GLY A 119 12.05 -9.47 -1.02
C GLY A 119 13.21 -8.51 -0.79
N VAL A 120 13.30 -7.53 -1.66
CA VAL A 120 14.24 -6.41 -1.58
C VAL A 120 13.46 -5.11 -1.71
N TYR A 121 13.97 -4.06 -1.11
CA TYR A 121 13.41 -2.73 -1.28
C TYR A 121 14.50 -1.68 -1.46
N ILE A 122 14.14 -0.59 -2.10
CA ILE A 122 14.89 0.65 -2.21
C ILE A 122 13.95 1.76 -1.78
N LYS A 123 14.36 2.53 -0.79
CA LYS A 123 13.63 3.68 -0.27
C LYS A 123 14.44 4.93 -0.52
N GLU A 124 13.93 5.81 -1.37
CA GLU A 124 14.59 7.08 -1.67
C GLU A 124 14.76 7.93 -0.41
N ALA A 125 15.91 8.55 -0.27
CA ALA A 125 16.22 9.43 0.84
C ALA A 125 16.19 10.90 0.43
N ALA A 126 15.68 11.76 1.31
CA ALA A 126 15.68 13.21 1.12
C ALA A 126 17.08 13.79 1.01
N THR A 127 18.04 13.18 1.66
CA THR A 127 19.45 13.58 1.66
C THR A 127 20.33 12.35 1.92
N GLY A 128 21.46 12.27 1.25
CA GLY A 128 22.38 11.14 1.37
C GLY A 128 22.05 10.00 0.40
N ASP A 129 22.48 8.80 0.77
CA ASP A 129 22.25 7.60 -0.03
C ASP A 129 20.88 6.99 0.27
N ASP A 130 20.26 6.34 -0.72
CA ASP A 130 19.01 5.61 -0.56
C ASP A 130 19.17 4.44 0.41
N ASP A 131 18.10 4.18 1.18
CA ASP A 131 18.03 3.02 2.08
C ASP A 131 17.62 1.77 1.29
N THR A 132 18.50 0.77 1.29
CA THR A 132 18.26 -0.51 0.62
C THR A 132 18.25 -1.65 1.63
N GLY A 133 17.31 -2.56 1.47
CA GLY A 133 17.20 -3.67 2.40
C GLY A 133 16.62 -4.94 1.81
N VAL A 134 16.71 -5.98 2.62
CA VAL A 134 16.14 -7.30 2.35
C VAL A 134 15.13 -7.62 3.42
N ILE A 135 13.99 -8.16 3.02
CA ILE A 135 12.95 -8.64 3.90
C ILE A 135 12.66 -10.11 3.60
N VAL A 136 12.38 -10.90 4.62
CA VAL A 136 11.88 -12.26 4.45
C VAL A 136 10.60 -12.41 5.26
N LYS A 137 9.50 -12.65 4.58
CA LYS A 137 8.20 -12.96 5.19
C LYS A 137 7.96 -14.46 5.15
N THR A 138 7.50 -15.02 6.25
CA THR A 138 7.01 -16.41 6.30
C THR A 138 5.54 -16.40 6.70
N SER A 139 4.71 -17.08 5.93
CA SER A 139 3.27 -17.21 6.17
C SER A 139 2.94 -18.67 6.45
N PHE A 140 2.09 -18.91 7.45
CA PHE A 140 1.58 -20.23 7.81
C PHE A 140 0.06 -20.24 7.69
N SER A 141 -0.50 -21.34 7.15
CA SER A 141 -1.93 -21.63 7.09
C SER A 141 -2.21 -22.94 7.80
N PHE A 142 -3.18 -22.96 8.72
CA PHE A 142 -3.56 -24.12 9.53
C PHE A 142 -5.00 -24.55 9.23
#